data_f54cfbda6c72519e31eb147f47f9d2cf
#
_entry.id   f54cfbda6c72519e31eb147f47f9d2cf
#
_cell.length_a   1.000
_cell.length_b   1.000
_cell.length_c   1.000
_cell.angle_alpha   90.00
_cell.angle_beta   90.00
_cell.angle_gamma   90.00
#
_symmetry.space_group_name_H-M   'P 1'
#
loop_
_entity.id
_entity.type
_entity.pdbx_description
1 polymer ?
#
loop_
_entity_poly.entity_id
_entity_poly.type
_entity_poly.pdbx_seq_one_letter_code
_entity_poly.pdbx_strand_id
1 'polypeptide(L)'
;NFKRFVTDLRGSFSRRDLPVITVQLNRVVSEPTAEGDAGWDGMREIQRRLARTMRHVFLIPTVDLNLSDSIHTNSLGNITIGQRAAAAALGGVFGRDVKFRHPDCVEARKASARRILLRFEHVDERLHFESMIPAELPFVVRDSKGPVEIEGWTIPKADQFELRLKRTLVGRTVVIGAPGTYPPFIVPQDISGHRPMLGFTQVLE
;
A
#
# COMPACT_ATOMS: atom_id res chain seq x y z
N ASN A 1 15.12 -3.18 11.80
CA ASN A 1 16.28 -3.67 11.02
C ASN A 1 16.48 -2.95 9.68
N PHE A 2 15.41 -2.65 8.88
CA PHE A 2 15.55 -1.96 7.58
C PHE A 2 16.22 -0.57 7.71
N LYS A 3 15.83 0.24 8.69
CA LYS A 3 16.48 1.54 8.94
C LYS A 3 17.98 1.38 9.18
N ARG A 4 18.37 0.40 10.00
CA ARG A 4 19.78 0.09 10.27
C ARG A 4 20.49 -0.35 8.99
N PHE A 5 19.90 -1.26 8.23
CA PHE A 5 20.44 -1.69 6.93
C PHE A 5 20.76 -0.51 6.01
N VAL A 6 19.80 0.43 5.82
CA VAL A 6 20.02 1.62 4.98
C VAL A 6 21.13 2.50 5.54
N THR A 7 21.21 2.64 6.89
CA THR A 7 22.26 3.44 7.53
C THR A 7 23.64 2.79 7.32
N ASP A 8 23.75 1.49 7.52
CA ASP A 8 25.00 0.75 7.37
C ASP A 8 25.46 0.75 5.90
N LEU A 9 24.51 0.57 4.96
CA LEU A 9 24.76 0.67 3.52
C LEU A 9 25.33 2.04 3.15
N ARG A 10 24.71 3.12 3.63
CA ARG A 10 25.18 4.49 3.41
C ARG A 10 26.57 4.74 4.02
N GLY A 11 26.83 4.17 5.18
CA GLY A 11 28.15 4.20 5.83
C GLY A 11 29.22 3.49 4.99
N SER A 12 28.91 2.29 4.49
CA SER A 12 29.84 1.49 3.67
C SER A 12 30.23 2.20 2.37
N PHE A 13 29.32 2.96 1.78
CA PHE A 13 29.61 3.75 0.58
C PHE A 13 30.08 5.19 0.91
N SER A 14 30.25 5.55 2.17
CA SER A 14 30.57 6.93 2.61
C SER A 14 29.63 8.00 2.03
N ARG A 15 28.37 7.62 1.77
CA ARG A 15 27.34 8.48 1.15
C ARG A 15 26.07 8.50 1.97
N ARG A 16 25.92 9.55 2.81
CA ARG A 16 24.74 9.72 3.70
C ARG A 16 23.42 9.91 2.94
N ASP A 17 23.48 10.36 1.72
CA ASP A 17 22.35 10.62 0.82
C ASP A 17 22.13 9.55 -0.25
N LEU A 18 22.86 8.42 -0.17
CA LEU A 18 22.73 7.33 -1.14
C LEU A 18 21.25 6.95 -1.31
N PRO A 19 20.70 7.06 -2.52
CA PRO A 19 19.31 6.70 -2.77
C PRO A 19 19.10 5.19 -2.63
N VAL A 20 17.96 4.81 -2.07
CA VAL A 20 17.55 3.41 -1.96
C VAL A 20 16.17 3.26 -2.58
N ILE A 21 16.06 2.45 -3.60
CA ILE A 21 14.79 2.04 -4.18
C ILE A 21 14.51 0.63 -3.69
N THR A 22 13.36 0.43 -3.08
CA THR A 22 12.96 -0.87 -2.51
C THR A 22 11.54 -1.21 -2.87
N VAL A 23 11.21 -2.49 -2.84
CA VAL A 23 9.86 -2.99 -3.11
C VAL A 23 9.11 -3.21 -1.81
N GLN A 24 7.82 -2.91 -1.79
CA GLN A 24 6.94 -3.34 -0.72
C GLN A 24 6.71 -4.85 -0.85
N LEU A 25 6.62 -5.55 0.29
CA LEU A 25 6.42 -6.99 0.34
C LEU A 25 5.20 -7.41 -0.51
N ASN A 26 5.40 -8.33 -1.47
CA ASN A 26 4.37 -8.84 -2.36
C ASN A 26 3.40 -9.74 -1.58
N ARG A 27 2.95 -10.80 -2.15
CA ARG A 27 2.05 -11.81 -1.57
C ARG A 27 2.75 -13.16 -1.47
N VAL A 28 2.16 -14.06 -0.73
CA VAL A 28 2.57 -15.46 -0.67
C VAL A 28 1.32 -16.35 -0.63
N VAL A 29 1.32 -17.40 -1.42
CA VAL A 29 0.32 -18.46 -1.36
C VAL A 29 0.71 -19.40 -0.23
N SER A 30 0.04 -19.28 0.90
CA SER A 30 0.22 -20.14 2.07
C SER A 30 -1.12 -20.34 2.76
N GLU A 31 -1.22 -21.33 3.62
CA GLU A 31 -2.37 -21.44 4.51
C GLU A 31 -2.49 -20.16 5.34
N PRO A 32 -3.66 -19.49 5.30
CA PRO A 32 -3.85 -18.24 6.01
C PRO A 32 -3.82 -18.49 7.51
N THR A 33 -2.99 -17.73 8.22
CA THR A 33 -2.96 -17.70 9.69
C THR A 33 -3.05 -16.27 10.18
N ALA A 34 -3.69 -16.04 11.30
CA ALA A 34 -3.81 -14.70 11.86
C ALA A 34 -2.43 -14.06 12.15
N GLU A 35 -1.46 -14.86 12.58
CA GLU A 35 -0.09 -14.42 12.83
C GLU A 35 0.64 -14.09 11.52
N GLY A 36 0.52 -14.95 10.50
CA GLY A 36 1.12 -14.72 9.18
C GLY A 36 0.57 -13.44 8.55
N ASP A 37 -0.75 -13.27 8.52
CA ASP A 37 -1.39 -12.08 7.99
C ASP A 37 -0.96 -10.81 8.72
N ALA A 38 -0.96 -10.83 10.06
CA ALA A 38 -0.50 -9.70 10.86
C ALA A 38 0.99 -9.39 10.62
N GLY A 39 1.82 -10.40 10.43
CA GLY A 39 3.25 -10.24 10.10
C GLY A 39 3.46 -9.57 8.75
N TRP A 40 2.70 -9.96 7.72
CA TRP A 40 2.76 -9.37 6.39
C TRP A 40 2.24 -7.93 6.37
N ASP A 41 1.12 -7.68 7.01
CA ASP A 41 0.55 -6.32 7.17
C ASP A 41 1.53 -5.41 7.91
N GLY A 42 2.11 -5.90 9.00
CA GLY A 42 3.11 -5.17 9.79
C GLY A 42 4.37 -4.86 8.97
N MET A 43 4.87 -5.80 8.16
CA MET A 43 6.04 -5.57 7.32
C MET A 43 5.77 -4.52 6.24
N ARG A 44 4.63 -4.59 5.53
CA ARG A 44 4.25 -3.57 4.54
C ARG A 44 4.15 -2.18 5.18
N GLU A 45 3.55 -2.09 6.36
CA GLU A 45 3.43 -0.82 7.08
C GLU A 45 4.79 -0.27 7.54
N ILE A 46 5.69 -1.13 8.03
CA ILE A 46 7.06 -0.72 8.39
C ILE A 46 7.80 -0.18 7.16
N GLN A 47 7.75 -0.87 6.03
CA GLN A 47 8.36 -0.42 4.78
C GLN A 47 7.80 0.93 4.33
N ARG A 48 6.47 1.10 4.38
CA ARG A 48 5.78 2.34 4.03
C ARG A 48 6.21 3.51 4.93
N ARG A 49 6.20 3.33 6.26
CA ARG A 49 6.63 4.35 7.21
C ARG A 49 8.08 4.75 7.03
N LEU A 50 8.96 3.80 6.77
CA LEU A 50 10.37 4.10 6.55
C LEU A 50 10.60 4.89 5.28
N ALA A 51 9.92 4.54 4.18
CA ALA A 51 9.98 5.31 2.95
C ALA A 51 9.46 6.75 3.11
N ARG A 52 8.50 6.99 4.00
CA ARG A 52 7.98 8.34 4.32
C ARG A 52 8.94 9.16 5.19
N THR A 53 9.70 8.52 6.07
CA THR A 53 10.51 9.21 7.11
C THR A 53 11.99 9.30 6.75
N MET A 54 12.48 8.44 5.86
CA MET A 54 13.88 8.42 5.44
C MET A 54 14.06 9.14 4.09
N ARG A 55 14.91 10.16 4.08
CA ARG A 55 15.25 10.88 2.83
C ARG A 55 15.86 9.91 1.81
N HIS A 56 15.50 10.09 0.54
CA HIS A 56 16.01 9.30 -0.58
C HIS A 56 15.78 7.77 -0.44
N VAL A 57 14.69 7.39 0.24
CA VAL A 57 14.16 6.02 0.21
C VAL A 57 12.85 6.04 -0.57
N PHE A 58 12.79 5.24 -1.63
CA PHE A 58 11.63 5.15 -2.53
C PHE A 58 11.06 3.75 -2.46
N LEU A 59 9.76 3.65 -2.24
CA LEU A 59 9.05 2.39 -2.12
C LEU A 59 8.17 2.15 -3.34
N ILE A 60 8.26 0.94 -3.89
CA ILE A 60 7.47 0.48 -5.04
C ILE A 60 6.49 -0.58 -4.58
N PRO A 61 5.18 -0.47 -4.85
CA PRO A 61 4.22 -1.54 -4.57
C PRO A 61 4.41 -2.72 -5.53
N THR A 62 4.03 -3.91 -5.06
CA THR A 62 4.10 -5.16 -5.82
C THR A 62 2.88 -6.04 -5.64
N VAL A 63 1.93 -5.64 -4.79
CA VAL A 63 0.74 -6.45 -4.45
C VAL A 63 -0.19 -6.72 -5.63
N ASP A 64 -0.10 -5.94 -6.69
CA ASP A 64 -0.83 -6.10 -7.95
C ASP A 64 -0.11 -7.02 -8.96
N LEU A 65 1.04 -7.61 -8.58
CA LEU A 65 1.85 -8.44 -9.48
C LEU A 65 1.62 -9.93 -9.25
N ASN A 66 1.63 -10.68 -10.36
CA ASN A 66 1.44 -12.13 -10.35
C ASN A 66 2.70 -12.85 -9.86
N LEU A 67 2.48 -14.04 -9.28
CA LEU A 67 3.53 -14.95 -8.85
C LEU A 67 3.81 -16.01 -9.94
N SER A 68 5.03 -16.53 -9.98
CA SER A 68 5.45 -17.69 -10.77
C SER A 68 5.31 -19.01 -10.00
N ASP A 69 5.34 -18.92 -8.68
CA ASP A 69 5.15 -20.01 -7.73
C ASP A 69 4.43 -19.50 -6.47
N SER A 70 4.64 -20.11 -5.33
CA SER A 70 3.97 -19.69 -4.09
C SER A 70 4.40 -18.32 -3.55
N ILE A 71 5.54 -17.75 -3.97
CA ILE A 71 6.09 -16.52 -3.37
C ILE A 71 6.83 -15.61 -4.36
N HIS A 72 7.42 -16.15 -5.43
CA HIS A 72 8.23 -15.36 -6.33
C HIS A 72 7.41 -14.65 -7.39
N THR A 73 7.66 -13.37 -7.57
CA THR A 73 7.05 -12.58 -8.66
C THR A 73 7.46 -13.15 -10.02
N ASN A 74 6.50 -13.30 -10.93
CA ASN A 74 6.75 -13.84 -12.25
C ASN A 74 7.56 -12.87 -13.14
N SER A 75 7.98 -13.32 -14.33
CA SER A 75 8.85 -12.54 -15.23
C SER A 75 8.21 -11.22 -15.65
N LEU A 76 6.91 -11.19 -15.95
CA LEU A 76 6.20 -9.96 -16.32
C LEU A 76 6.13 -8.98 -15.14
N GLY A 77 5.87 -9.50 -13.94
CA GLY A 77 5.89 -8.71 -12.71
C GLY A 77 7.29 -8.11 -12.45
N ASN A 78 8.36 -8.86 -12.69
CA ASN A 78 9.72 -8.37 -12.54
C ASN A 78 10.06 -7.25 -13.55
N ILE A 79 9.55 -7.32 -14.78
CA ILE A 79 9.64 -6.21 -15.76
C ILE A 79 8.92 -4.98 -15.21
N THR A 80 7.71 -5.14 -14.67
CA THR A 80 6.95 -4.05 -14.07
C THR A 80 7.67 -3.42 -12.87
N ILE A 81 8.29 -4.23 -12.00
CA ILE A 81 9.14 -3.74 -10.91
C ILE A 81 10.29 -2.90 -11.47
N GLY A 82 10.96 -3.39 -12.51
CA GLY A 82 12.05 -2.67 -13.20
C GLY A 82 11.59 -1.31 -13.75
N GLN A 83 10.42 -1.25 -14.37
CA GLN A 83 9.84 0.00 -14.90
C GLN A 83 9.51 0.98 -13.76
N ARG A 84 8.90 0.53 -12.68
CA ARG A 84 8.61 1.35 -11.49
C ARG A 84 9.90 1.84 -10.82
N ALA A 85 10.92 0.98 -10.72
CA ALA A 85 12.22 1.36 -10.18
C ALA A 85 12.92 2.40 -11.07
N ALA A 86 12.86 2.25 -12.39
CA ALA A 86 13.39 3.23 -13.34
C ALA A 86 12.67 4.58 -13.21
N ALA A 87 11.33 4.59 -13.09
CA ALA A 87 10.57 5.82 -12.86
C ALA A 87 10.97 6.48 -11.53
N ALA A 88 11.13 5.70 -10.45
CA ALA A 88 11.58 6.20 -9.15
C ALA A 88 13.01 6.77 -9.23
N ALA A 89 13.91 6.15 -9.98
CA ALA A 89 15.26 6.69 -10.22
C ALA A 89 15.21 7.99 -11.02
N LEU A 90 14.48 8.00 -12.13
CA LEU A 90 14.39 9.19 -12.99
C LEU A 90 13.77 10.38 -12.24
N GLY A 91 12.62 10.20 -11.62
CA GLY A 91 11.92 11.26 -10.91
C GLY A 91 12.53 11.59 -9.55
N GLY A 92 12.81 10.56 -8.74
CA GLY A 92 13.24 10.74 -7.35
C GLY A 92 14.72 11.01 -7.16
N VAL A 93 15.59 10.47 -8.02
CA VAL A 93 17.04 10.62 -7.90
C VAL A 93 17.58 11.65 -8.90
N PHE A 94 17.16 11.57 -10.16
CA PHE A 94 17.68 12.43 -11.23
C PHE A 94 16.84 13.69 -11.48
N GLY A 95 15.73 13.87 -10.75
CA GLY A 95 14.89 15.07 -10.83
C GLY A 95 14.22 15.29 -12.18
N ARG A 96 14.01 14.23 -12.95
CA ARG A 96 13.29 14.29 -14.22
C ARG A 96 11.80 14.45 -13.97
N ASP A 97 11.09 15.08 -14.88
CA ASP A 97 9.62 15.20 -14.82
C ASP A 97 8.95 13.87 -15.18
N VAL A 98 9.02 12.94 -14.24
CA VAL A 98 8.42 11.61 -14.32
C VAL A 98 7.61 11.37 -13.05
N LYS A 99 6.35 11.02 -13.20
CA LYS A 99 5.49 10.60 -12.10
C LYS A 99 5.90 9.21 -11.62
N PHE A 100 6.31 9.09 -10.38
CA PHE A 100 6.85 7.83 -9.85
C PHE A 100 6.29 7.44 -8.48
N ARG A 101 5.71 8.40 -7.75
CA ARG A 101 5.13 8.10 -6.45
C ARG A 101 3.79 7.40 -6.61
N HIS A 102 3.53 6.45 -5.73
CA HIS A 102 2.30 5.66 -5.72
C HIS A 102 1.30 6.21 -4.71
N PRO A 103 -0.01 6.08 -4.94
CA PRO A 103 -1.01 6.48 -3.96
C PRO A 103 -0.70 5.87 -2.58
N ASP A 104 -0.56 6.72 -1.58
CA ASP A 104 -0.23 6.38 -0.20
C ASP A 104 -1.31 6.91 0.74
N CYS A 105 -1.97 6.02 1.48
CA CYS A 105 -3.02 6.39 2.42
C CYS A 105 -2.43 7.12 3.62
N VAL A 106 -2.71 8.42 3.72
CA VAL A 106 -2.15 9.28 4.78
C VAL A 106 -3.13 9.57 5.91
N GLU A 107 -4.41 9.34 5.65
CA GLU A 107 -5.45 9.58 6.65
C GLU A 107 -6.57 8.55 6.49
N ALA A 108 -7.03 8.02 7.62
CA ALA A 108 -8.27 7.29 7.72
C ALA A 108 -9.09 7.90 8.85
N ARG A 109 -10.32 8.30 8.57
CA ARG A 109 -11.20 8.91 9.56
C ARG A 109 -12.63 8.39 9.47
N LYS A 110 -13.33 8.42 10.58
CA LYS A 110 -14.78 8.17 10.61
C LYS A 110 -15.51 9.34 9.93
N ALA A 111 -16.10 9.09 8.78
CA ALA A 111 -16.96 10.08 8.10
C ALA A 111 -18.38 10.06 8.68
N SER A 112 -18.83 8.91 9.19
CA SER A 112 -20.06 8.74 9.99
C SER A 112 -19.99 7.45 10.81
N ALA A 113 -21.05 7.11 11.52
CA ALA A 113 -21.14 5.88 12.32
C ALA A 113 -20.85 4.58 11.50
N ARG A 114 -21.12 4.61 10.19
CA ARG A 114 -20.97 3.44 9.27
C ARG A 114 -20.14 3.77 8.03
N ARG A 115 -19.33 4.83 8.07
CA ARG A 115 -18.50 5.23 6.93
C ARG A 115 -17.09 5.60 7.39
N ILE A 116 -16.10 5.12 6.64
CA ILE A 116 -14.70 5.49 6.79
C ILE A 116 -14.26 6.17 5.51
N LEU A 117 -13.64 7.34 5.65
CA LEU A 117 -12.99 8.04 4.55
C LEU A 117 -11.48 7.83 4.64
N LEU A 118 -10.90 7.36 3.55
CA LEU A 118 -9.46 7.24 3.33
C LEU A 118 -9.02 8.36 2.41
N ARG A 119 -7.95 9.07 2.75
CA ARG A 119 -7.32 10.08 1.90
C ARG A 119 -5.92 9.64 1.51
N PHE A 120 -5.60 9.81 0.23
CA PHE A 120 -4.34 9.40 -0.36
C PHE A 120 -3.54 10.61 -0.83
N GLU A 121 -2.22 10.57 -0.65
CA GLU A 121 -1.27 11.44 -1.33
C GLU A 121 -0.75 10.76 -2.61
N HIS A 122 -0.11 11.54 -3.47
CA HIS A 122 0.49 11.08 -4.72
C HIS A 122 -0.52 10.51 -5.74
N VAL A 123 -1.70 11.07 -5.72
CA VAL A 123 -2.73 10.90 -6.75
C VAL A 123 -2.63 12.10 -7.67
N ASP A 124 -2.20 11.89 -8.91
CA ASP A 124 -1.99 13.00 -9.86
C ASP A 124 -3.24 13.36 -10.63
N GLU A 125 -4.07 12.37 -10.94
CA GLU A 125 -5.31 12.60 -11.66
C GLU A 125 -6.49 12.16 -10.80
N ARG A 126 -6.64 10.87 -10.58
CA ARG A 126 -7.78 10.32 -9.84
C ARG A 126 -7.53 8.88 -9.42
N LEU A 127 -7.99 8.51 -8.23
CA LEU A 127 -8.13 7.10 -7.85
C LEU A 127 -9.18 6.41 -8.70
N HIS A 128 -8.89 5.18 -9.07
CA HIS A 128 -9.77 4.26 -9.75
C HIS A 128 -9.68 2.87 -9.11
N PHE A 129 -10.80 2.17 -9.09
CA PHE A 129 -10.87 0.79 -8.63
C PHE A 129 -11.82 0.01 -9.52
N GLU A 130 -11.36 -1.07 -10.13
CA GLU A 130 -12.04 -1.75 -11.23
C GLU A 130 -13.12 -2.74 -10.79
N SER A 131 -13.09 -3.21 -9.54
CA SER A 131 -14.09 -4.19 -9.08
C SER A 131 -15.28 -3.51 -8.40
N MET A 132 -16.48 -3.96 -8.75
CA MET A 132 -17.73 -3.60 -8.07
C MET A 132 -18.17 -4.65 -7.03
N ILE A 133 -17.39 -5.73 -6.87
CA ILE A 133 -17.69 -6.84 -5.96
C ILE A 133 -17.10 -6.53 -4.58
N PRO A 134 -17.92 -6.40 -3.52
CA PRO A 134 -17.40 -6.08 -2.18
C PRO A 134 -16.39 -7.08 -1.64
N ALA A 135 -16.51 -8.36 -2.00
CA ALA A 135 -15.57 -9.40 -1.58
C ALA A 135 -14.16 -9.26 -2.21
N GLU A 136 -14.03 -8.49 -3.29
CA GLU A 136 -12.75 -8.22 -3.96
C GLU A 136 -12.10 -6.92 -3.46
N LEU A 137 -12.75 -6.20 -2.53
CA LEU A 137 -12.17 -5.01 -1.96
C LEU A 137 -10.86 -5.34 -1.23
N PRO A 138 -9.76 -4.66 -1.56
CA PRO A 138 -8.47 -4.90 -0.92
C PRO A 138 -8.37 -4.16 0.42
N PHE A 139 -9.44 -4.20 1.22
CA PHE A 139 -9.50 -3.56 2.52
C PHE A 139 -10.12 -4.48 3.57
N VAL A 140 -9.55 -4.43 4.77
CA VAL A 140 -10.13 -5.04 5.96
C VAL A 140 -10.33 -3.96 7.01
N VAL A 141 -11.50 -3.97 7.64
CA VAL A 141 -11.83 -3.10 8.77
C VAL A 141 -12.03 -3.96 10.01
N ARG A 142 -11.38 -3.60 11.09
CA ARG A 142 -11.55 -4.24 12.41
C ARG A 142 -11.76 -3.17 13.48
N ASP A 143 -12.69 -3.40 14.38
CA ASP A 143 -12.90 -2.55 15.55
C ASP A 143 -12.80 -3.36 16.86
N SER A 144 -13.15 -2.76 17.99
CA SER A 144 -13.06 -3.43 19.30
C SER A 144 -13.97 -4.67 19.46
N LYS A 145 -14.93 -4.85 18.54
CA LYS A 145 -15.81 -6.03 18.48
C LYS A 145 -15.37 -7.06 17.42
N GLY A 146 -14.26 -6.82 16.73
CA GLY A 146 -13.73 -7.70 15.69
C GLY A 146 -13.97 -7.19 14.26
N PRO A 147 -13.99 -8.08 13.26
CA PRO A 147 -14.15 -7.70 11.85
C PRO A 147 -15.46 -6.96 11.58
N VAL A 148 -15.37 -5.98 10.67
CA VAL A 148 -16.51 -5.18 10.21
C VAL A 148 -16.66 -5.38 8.72
N GLU A 149 -17.80 -5.94 8.31
CA GLU A 149 -18.08 -6.19 6.89
C GLU A 149 -18.26 -4.87 6.14
N ILE A 150 -17.60 -4.77 4.98
CA ILE A 150 -17.73 -3.65 4.05
C ILE A 150 -18.85 -4.00 3.07
N GLU A 151 -19.88 -3.18 3.00
CA GLU A 151 -21.03 -3.40 2.10
C GLU A 151 -20.89 -2.67 0.76
N GLY A 152 -19.91 -1.78 0.64
CA GLY A 152 -19.67 -1.03 -0.59
C GLY A 152 -18.67 0.10 -0.42
N TRP A 153 -18.41 0.80 -1.51
CA TRP A 153 -17.45 1.88 -1.57
C TRP A 153 -17.85 2.98 -2.57
N THR A 154 -17.21 4.13 -2.45
CA THR A 154 -17.28 5.23 -3.44
C THR A 154 -15.96 5.99 -3.49
N ILE A 155 -15.74 6.75 -4.56
CA ILE A 155 -14.60 7.68 -4.71
C ILE A 155 -15.19 9.10 -4.74
N PRO A 156 -15.42 9.74 -3.57
CA PRO A 156 -16.11 11.02 -3.50
C PRO A 156 -15.28 12.18 -4.05
N LYS A 157 -13.95 12.09 -3.99
CA LYS A 157 -13.00 13.04 -4.60
C LYS A 157 -11.84 12.27 -5.24
N ALA A 158 -11.06 12.95 -6.05
CA ALA A 158 -9.96 12.35 -6.80
C ALA A 158 -8.99 11.53 -5.92
N ASP A 159 -8.69 12.01 -4.73
CA ASP A 159 -7.75 11.44 -3.76
C ASP A 159 -8.41 10.71 -2.58
N GLN A 160 -9.72 10.46 -2.65
CA GLN A 160 -10.47 9.90 -1.53
C GLN A 160 -11.17 8.60 -1.90
N PHE A 161 -11.15 7.66 -0.97
CA PHE A 161 -11.87 6.39 -1.05
C PHE A 161 -12.76 6.24 0.19
N GLU A 162 -14.06 6.09 0.03
CA GLU A 162 -15.01 5.92 1.12
C GLU A 162 -15.48 4.48 1.20
N LEU A 163 -15.35 3.88 2.38
CA LEU A 163 -15.87 2.54 2.71
C LEU A 163 -17.20 2.68 3.43
N ARG A 164 -18.25 1.98 2.97
CA ARG A 164 -19.53 1.84 3.67
C ARG A 164 -19.57 0.51 4.42
N LEU A 165 -19.98 0.56 5.67
CA LEU A 165 -19.91 -0.55 6.59
C LEU A 165 -21.30 -1.08 6.92
N LYS A 166 -21.42 -2.39 7.09
CA LYS A 166 -22.68 -3.07 7.42
C LYS A 166 -23.19 -2.74 8.82
N ARG A 167 -22.29 -2.40 9.76
CA ARG A 167 -22.62 -2.00 11.12
C ARG A 167 -21.87 -0.76 11.59
N THR A 168 -22.35 -0.14 12.64
CA THR A 168 -21.67 0.96 13.35
C THR A 168 -20.36 0.51 13.95
N LEU A 169 -19.34 1.37 13.82
CA LEU A 169 -18.02 1.17 14.43
C LEU A 169 -18.05 1.36 15.95
N VAL A 170 -17.29 0.52 16.66
CA VAL A 170 -17.21 0.54 18.12
C VAL A 170 -15.74 0.65 18.56
N GLY A 171 -15.42 1.73 19.28
CA GLY A 171 -14.08 1.95 19.84
C GLY A 171 -12.98 2.13 18.80
N ARG A 172 -11.77 1.68 19.17
CA ARG A 172 -10.60 1.75 18.31
C ARG A 172 -10.82 0.93 17.04
N THR A 173 -10.57 1.55 15.90
CA THR A 173 -10.79 0.92 14.60
C THR A 173 -9.47 0.90 13.81
N VAL A 174 -9.22 -0.20 13.11
CA VAL A 174 -8.07 -0.36 12.23
C VAL A 174 -8.57 -0.64 10.81
N VAL A 175 -7.99 0.05 9.84
CA VAL A 175 -8.18 -0.23 8.42
C VAL A 175 -6.86 -0.68 7.82
N ILE A 176 -6.88 -1.79 7.11
CA ILE A 176 -5.73 -2.38 6.43
C ILE A 176 -6.02 -2.38 4.93
N GLY A 177 -5.15 -1.79 4.16
CA GLY A 177 -5.15 -1.83 2.69
C GLY A 177 -4.16 -2.84 2.17
N ALA A 178 -4.56 -3.67 1.23
CA ALA A 178 -3.86 -4.87 0.74
C ALA A 178 -3.53 -5.84 1.89
N PRO A 179 -4.57 -6.41 2.56
CA PRO A 179 -4.44 -7.15 3.82
C PRO A 179 -3.87 -8.56 3.62
N GLY A 180 -3.15 -9.02 4.64
CA GLY A 180 -2.73 -10.41 4.81
C GLY A 180 -1.64 -10.86 3.87
N THR A 181 -1.44 -12.17 3.85
CA THR A 181 -0.42 -12.85 3.03
C THR A 181 -0.78 -12.86 1.56
N TYR A 182 -2.08 -12.94 1.22
CA TYR A 182 -2.56 -13.02 -0.16
C TYR A 182 -3.70 -12.04 -0.43
N PRO A 183 -3.42 -10.71 -0.48
CA PRO A 183 -4.45 -9.71 -0.77
C PRO A 183 -4.99 -9.84 -2.20
N PRO A 184 -6.20 -9.32 -2.49
CA PRO A 184 -6.70 -9.19 -3.85
C PRO A 184 -5.70 -8.52 -4.81
N PHE A 185 -5.68 -8.94 -6.08
CA PHE A 185 -4.80 -8.36 -7.11
C PHE A 185 -5.22 -6.94 -7.49
N ILE A 186 -6.52 -6.73 -7.58
CA ILE A 186 -7.08 -5.43 -7.95
C ILE A 186 -7.01 -4.55 -6.73
N VAL A 187 -6.27 -3.46 -6.83
CA VAL A 187 -6.14 -2.44 -5.80
C VAL A 187 -6.45 -1.06 -6.37
N PRO A 188 -6.92 -0.11 -5.58
CA PRO A 188 -7.06 1.26 -6.04
C PRO A 188 -5.75 1.78 -6.64
N GLN A 189 -5.86 2.44 -7.78
CA GLN A 189 -4.72 2.99 -8.52
C GLN A 189 -5.01 4.41 -8.99
N ASP A 190 -3.98 5.20 -9.20
CA ASP A 190 -4.10 6.45 -9.95
C ASP A 190 -4.17 6.14 -11.43
N ILE A 191 -5.20 6.64 -12.12
CA ILE A 191 -5.42 6.39 -13.55
C ILE A 191 -4.32 6.99 -14.42
N SER A 192 -3.62 8.02 -13.97
CA SER A 192 -2.50 8.63 -14.70
C SER A 192 -1.24 7.77 -14.63
N GLY A 193 -1.20 6.70 -15.41
CA GLY A 193 -0.05 5.79 -15.47
C GLY A 193 -0.22 4.50 -14.66
N HIS A 194 -1.46 4.17 -14.29
CA HIS A 194 -1.81 2.90 -13.65
C HIS A 194 -0.92 2.58 -12.43
N ARG A 195 -0.79 3.57 -11.53
CA ARG A 195 0.03 3.42 -10.33
C ARG A 195 -0.80 2.89 -9.17
N PRO A 196 -0.62 1.62 -8.79
CA PRO A 196 -1.37 1.01 -7.69
C PRO A 196 -0.98 1.62 -6.34
N MET A 197 -1.91 1.58 -5.40
CA MET A 197 -1.67 2.05 -4.04
C MET A 197 -0.63 1.19 -3.31
N LEU A 198 0.04 1.79 -2.33
CA LEU A 198 0.82 1.07 -1.33
C LEU A 198 -0.11 0.37 -0.34
N GLY A 199 0.27 -0.84 0.10
CA GLY A 199 -0.35 -1.48 1.27
C GLY A 199 -0.08 -0.66 2.54
N PHE A 200 -1.09 -0.57 3.43
CA PHE A 200 -1.02 0.28 4.62
C PHE A 200 -1.83 -0.28 5.78
N THR A 201 -1.52 0.21 6.97
CA THR A 201 -2.34 0.04 8.18
C THR A 201 -2.60 1.41 8.81
N GLN A 202 -3.86 1.79 8.94
CA GLN A 202 -4.31 3.03 9.59
C GLN A 202 -5.15 2.73 10.82
N VAL A 203 -4.91 3.49 11.88
CA VAL A 203 -5.68 3.41 13.12
C VAL A 203 -6.55 4.66 13.23
N LEU A 204 -7.85 4.46 13.42
CA LEU A 204 -8.82 5.53 13.67
C LEU A 204 -9.08 5.61 15.18
N GLU A 205 -9.03 6.79 15.69
CA GLU A 205 -9.41 7.11 17.06
C GLU A 205 -10.90 7.44 17.21
#